data_214d76820a227a0485a221abf788e412
#
_entry.id   214d76820a227a0485a221abf788e412
#
_cell.length_a   1.000
_cell.length_b   1.000
_cell.length_c   1.000
_cell.angle_alpha   90.00
_cell.angle_beta   90.00
_cell.angle_gamma   90.00
#
_symmetry.space_group_name_H-M   'P 1'
#
loop_
_entity.id
_entity.type
_entity.pdbx_description
1 polymer ?
#
loop_
_entity_poly.entity_id
_entity_poly.type
_entity_poly.pdbx_seq_one_letter_code
_entity_poly.pdbx_strand_id
1 'polypeptide(L)'
;MLSHRLGASARRMPHLDAGTDAGQNAPPMSAPPTPPPPLIDVCALSFARRDEPVFGPLSFTLAAGQIVLIEGDNGSGKTTLLRVLAGLLQPDSGSACILGAAPGSEAARAQMATLGHLLGLKGDLTVLENLRLGMALYGCRAGADVRAVLDQVGLDGYADEPVRTLSAGQKKRTALARLALLPARLWLLDEPYANLDRAGIGVVNALLDAHAAAGGGALVSSHGAVGFHQGVASTLRLQA
;
A
#
# COMPACT_ATOMS: atom_id res chain seq x y z
N MET A 1 60.07 -82.96 -6.97
CA MET A 1 61.38 -82.57 -7.53
C MET A 1 61.51 -81.07 -7.40
N LEU A 2 62.59 -80.65 -6.71
CA LEU A 2 63.27 -79.35 -6.69
C LEU A 2 62.38 -78.10 -6.37
N SER A 3 62.45 -77.54 -5.17
CA SER A 3 63.62 -76.86 -4.55
C SER A 3 64.04 -75.53 -5.24
N HIS A 4 63.77 -74.37 -4.61
CA HIS A 4 64.75 -73.35 -4.21
C HIS A 4 64.00 -72.10 -3.69
N ARG A 5 64.02 -71.80 -2.41
CA ARG A 5 64.97 -70.94 -1.64
C ARG A 5 64.95 -69.45 -1.95
N LEU A 6 64.52 -68.72 -0.92
CA LEU A 6 65.21 -67.58 -0.26
C LEU A 6 65.24 -66.20 -0.95
N GLY A 7 64.82 -65.23 -0.16
CA GLY A 7 65.15 -63.85 -0.35
C GLY A 7 64.30 -62.90 0.54
N ALA A 8 64.65 -62.81 1.85
CA ALA A 8 64.12 -61.77 2.73
C ALA A 8 64.73 -60.41 2.37
N SER A 9 63.97 -59.40 2.18
CA SER A 9 64.45 -58.04 2.23
C SER A 9 63.35 -57.17 2.90
N ALA A 10 63.59 -56.79 4.14
CA ALA A 10 62.83 -55.84 4.90
C ALA A 10 63.00 -54.42 4.24
N ARG A 11 61.97 -53.85 3.77
CA ARG A 11 61.92 -52.42 3.45
C ARG A 11 61.01 -51.73 4.44
N ARG A 12 61.59 -50.75 5.13
CA ARG A 12 60.98 -49.78 6.05
C ARG A 12 59.78 -49.09 5.38
N MET A 13 58.67 -49.03 6.10
CA MET A 13 57.56 -48.17 5.81
C MET A 13 57.91 -46.71 6.21
N PRO A 14 57.65 -45.74 5.37
CA PRO A 14 57.65 -44.30 5.81
C PRO A 14 56.38 -44.01 6.56
N HIS A 15 56.55 -43.31 7.67
CA HIS A 15 55.53 -42.64 8.45
C HIS A 15 54.71 -41.70 7.55
N LEU A 16 53.39 -41.88 7.48
CA LEU A 16 52.47 -40.95 6.96
C LEU A 16 52.01 -40.07 8.14
N ASP A 17 52.50 -38.84 8.16
CA ASP A 17 51.97 -37.76 8.98
C ASP A 17 50.56 -37.46 8.50
N ALA A 18 49.59 -37.71 9.38
CA ALA A 18 48.20 -37.28 9.20
C ALA A 18 48.11 -35.77 9.47
N GLY A 19 48.33 -34.94 8.44
CA GLY A 19 48.01 -33.54 8.45
C GLY A 19 46.50 -33.38 8.28
N THR A 20 45.78 -33.32 9.40
CA THR A 20 44.37 -32.81 9.45
C THR A 20 44.42 -31.31 9.24
N ASP A 21 44.10 -30.87 8.04
CA ASP A 21 43.62 -29.52 7.80
C ASP A 21 42.40 -29.56 6.91
N ALA A 22 41.26 -29.90 7.53
CA ALA A 22 39.95 -29.70 6.98
C ALA A 22 39.41 -28.33 7.45
N GLY A 23 40.04 -27.27 6.93
CA GLY A 23 39.49 -25.93 7.00
C GLY A 23 38.13 -25.91 6.26
N GLN A 24 37.06 -26.08 7.02
CA GLN A 24 35.71 -25.90 6.55
C GLN A 24 35.53 -24.45 6.13
N ASN A 25 35.71 -24.18 4.86
CA ASN A 25 35.31 -22.94 4.23
C ASN A 25 33.79 -23.00 4.00
N ALA A 26 32.99 -22.76 5.07
CA ALA A 26 31.56 -22.57 4.95
C ALA A 26 31.34 -21.30 4.09
N PRO A 27 30.49 -21.36 3.06
CA PRO A 27 30.18 -20.16 2.27
C PRO A 27 29.60 -19.08 3.19
N PRO A 28 29.94 -17.80 3.00
CA PRO A 28 29.42 -16.74 3.82
C PRO A 28 27.89 -16.79 3.78
N MET A 29 27.25 -16.83 4.92
CA MET A 29 25.79 -16.73 5.04
C MET A 29 25.40 -15.43 4.35
N SER A 30 24.60 -15.56 3.27
CA SER A 30 24.03 -14.40 2.61
C SER A 30 23.23 -13.61 3.64
N ALA A 31 23.52 -12.32 3.76
CA ALA A 31 22.75 -11.44 4.63
C ALA A 31 21.25 -11.56 4.29
N PRO A 32 20.36 -11.54 5.28
CA PRO A 32 18.92 -11.59 5.01
C PRO A 32 18.55 -10.45 4.04
N PRO A 33 17.65 -10.70 3.08
CA PRO A 33 17.26 -9.67 2.12
C PRO A 33 16.72 -8.45 2.88
N THR A 34 17.24 -7.28 2.55
CA THR A 34 16.75 -6.01 3.11
C THR A 34 15.26 -5.89 2.78
N PRO A 35 14.39 -5.64 3.75
CA PRO A 35 12.96 -5.48 3.48
C PRO A 35 12.75 -4.35 2.45
N PRO A 36 11.75 -4.49 1.55
CA PRO A 36 11.45 -3.46 0.59
C PRO A 36 11.10 -2.15 1.30
N PRO A 37 11.44 -0.99 0.71
CA PRO A 37 11.15 0.31 1.30
C PRO A 37 9.64 0.47 1.50
N PRO A 38 9.21 1.13 2.60
CA PRO A 38 7.80 1.37 2.87
C PRO A 38 7.18 2.29 1.79
N LEU A 39 5.85 2.17 1.62
CA LEU A 39 5.09 3.06 0.75
C LEU A 39 4.91 4.46 1.38
N ILE A 40 4.84 4.51 2.70
CA ILE A 40 4.84 5.75 3.50
C ILE A 40 5.87 5.59 4.61
N ASP A 41 6.72 6.60 4.79
CA ASP A 41 7.63 6.74 5.92
C ASP A 41 7.50 8.16 6.48
N VAL A 42 7.08 8.28 7.73
CA VAL A 42 6.80 9.53 8.41
C VAL A 42 7.61 9.63 9.69
N CYS A 43 8.33 10.73 9.85
CA CYS A 43 9.16 11.00 11.01
C CYS A 43 8.82 12.34 11.64
N ALA A 44 8.34 12.33 12.89
CA ALA A 44 8.03 13.48 13.73
C ALA A 44 7.19 14.57 13.02
N LEU A 45 6.27 14.15 12.13
CA LEU A 45 5.45 15.04 11.31
C LEU A 45 4.43 15.78 12.16
N SER A 46 4.36 17.12 12.03
CA SER A 46 3.33 17.93 12.67
C SER A 46 2.75 18.97 11.71
N PHE A 47 1.54 19.39 12.02
CA PHE A 47 0.84 20.45 11.30
C PHE A 47 0.05 21.33 12.26
N ALA A 48 0.20 22.64 12.13
CA ALA A 48 -0.57 23.66 12.83
C ALA A 48 -1.36 24.52 11.84
N ARG A 49 -2.40 25.15 12.30
CA ARG A 49 -3.17 26.12 11.54
C ARG A 49 -3.29 27.39 12.37
N ARG A 50 -2.73 28.51 11.89
CA ARG A 50 -2.69 29.78 12.62
C ARG A 50 -2.13 29.61 14.05
N ASP A 51 -1.00 28.90 14.14
CA ASP A 51 -0.29 28.56 15.38
C ASP A 51 -1.03 27.61 16.34
N GLU A 52 -2.21 27.12 15.96
CA GLU A 52 -2.93 26.08 16.72
C GLU A 52 -2.56 24.70 16.19
N PRO A 53 -2.01 23.79 17.04
CA PRO A 53 -1.69 22.43 16.64
C PRO A 53 -2.95 21.69 16.14
N VAL A 54 -2.83 21.05 14.97
CA VAL A 54 -3.88 20.18 14.40
C VAL A 54 -3.55 18.72 14.63
N PHE A 55 -2.29 18.33 14.45
CA PHE A 55 -1.78 17.00 14.78
C PHE A 55 -0.26 17.02 14.93
N GLY A 56 0.26 16.02 15.63
CA GLY A 56 1.69 15.69 15.71
C GLY A 56 2.33 16.00 17.08
N PRO A 57 3.63 15.63 17.21
CA PRO A 57 4.45 14.93 16.21
C PRO A 57 4.04 13.47 16.02
N LEU A 58 3.95 13.02 14.76
CA LEU A 58 3.60 11.65 14.38
C LEU A 58 4.78 10.96 13.70
N SER A 59 4.99 9.68 14.01
CA SER A 59 5.94 8.83 13.30
C SER A 59 5.29 7.48 13.05
N PHE A 60 5.26 7.04 11.79
CA PHE A 60 4.73 5.74 11.40
C PHE A 60 5.21 5.36 10.01
N THR A 61 5.08 4.09 9.68
CA THR A 61 5.35 3.55 8.35
C THR A 61 4.15 2.78 7.82
N LEU A 62 4.01 2.71 6.50
CA LEU A 62 3.06 1.84 5.82
C LEU A 62 3.83 1.04 4.77
N ALA A 63 3.88 -0.28 4.93
CA ALA A 63 4.52 -1.17 3.98
C ALA A 63 3.55 -1.60 2.86
N ALA A 64 4.10 -2.19 1.79
CA ALA A 64 3.32 -2.84 0.76
C ALA A 64 2.48 -3.98 1.36
N GLY A 65 1.25 -4.14 0.88
CA GLY A 65 0.29 -5.12 1.40
C GLY A 65 -0.40 -4.73 2.71
N GLN A 66 -0.14 -3.53 3.24
CA GLN A 66 -0.74 -3.09 4.50
C GLN A 66 -1.87 -2.08 4.30
N ILE A 67 -2.84 -2.14 5.21
CA ILE A 67 -3.90 -1.15 5.37
C ILE A 67 -3.76 -0.55 6.76
N VAL A 68 -3.56 0.76 6.86
CA VAL A 68 -3.48 1.49 8.13
C VAL A 68 -4.74 2.33 8.30
N LEU A 69 -5.39 2.18 9.45
CA LEU A 69 -6.56 2.95 9.82
C LEU A 69 -6.15 4.18 10.62
N ILE A 70 -6.63 5.37 10.23
CA ILE A 70 -6.56 6.58 11.03
C ILE A 70 -7.85 6.74 11.81
N GLU A 71 -7.77 6.63 13.13
CA GLU A 71 -8.87 6.87 14.06
C GLU A 71 -8.70 8.20 14.77
N GLY A 72 -9.80 8.79 15.19
CA GLY A 72 -9.84 10.02 15.98
C GLY A 72 -11.18 10.72 15.81
N ASP A 73 -11.49 11.63 16.73
CA ASP A 73 -12.71 12.41 16.71
C ASP A 73 -12.83 13.35 15.49
N ASN A 74 -14.00 13.91 15.29
CA ASN A 74 -14.17 14.95 14.27
C ASN A 74 -13.29 16.15 14.65
N GLY A 75 -12.52 16.65 13.68
CA GLY A 75 -11.56 17.73 13.93
C GLY A 75 -10.17 17.29 14.36
N SER A 76 -9.91 16.02 14.67
CA SER A 76 -8.59 15.52 15.10
C SER A 76 -7.48 15.57 14.03
N GLY A 77 -7.73 16.12 12.85
CA GLY A 77 -6.72 16.31 11.81
C GLY A 77 -6.57 15.18 10.79
N LYS A 78 -7.42 14.13 10.77
CA LYS A 78 -7.36 13.00 9.81
C LYS A 78 -7.27 13.46 8.37
N THR A 79 -8.23 14.26 7.91
CA THR A 79 -8.22 14.83 6.56
C THR A 79 -7.00 15.71 6.30
N THR A 80 -6.54 16.46 7.33
CA THR A 80 -5.34 17.30 7.22
C THR A 80 -4.10 16.44 7.03
N LEU A 81 -3.93 15.35 7.79
CA LEU A 81 -2.82 14.40 7.62
C LEU A 81 -2.81 13.82 6.20
N LEU A 82 -3.97 13.33 5.71
CA LEU A 82 -4.07 12.82 4.34
C LEU A 82 -3.68 13.87 3.29
N ARG A 83 -4.05 15.15 3.49
CA ARG A 83 -3.67 16.25 2.59
C ARG A 83 -2.19 16.58 2.64
N VAL A 84 -1.57 16.52 3.82
CA VAL A 84 -0.10 16.71 3.95
C VAL A 84 0.63 15.58 3.22
N LEU A 85 0.23 14.32 3.41
CA LEU A 85 0.83 13.18 2.72
C LEU A 85 0.59 13.20 1.20
N ALA A 86 -0.55 13.73 0.76
CA ALA A 86 -0.81 13.96 -0.66
C ALA A 86 -0.02 15.14 -1.26
N GLY A 87 0.72 15.91 -0.41
CA GLY A 87 1.45 17.10 -0.83
C GLY A 87 0.58 18.29 -1.17
N LEU A 88 -0.66 18.32 -0.66
CA LEU A 88 -1.60 19.45 -0.81
C LEU A 88 -1.42 20.50 0.28
N LEU A 89 -0.78 20.14 1.38
CA LEU A 89 -0.42 21.03 2.49
C LEU A 89 1.04 20.77 2.87
N GLN A 90 1.74 21.82 3.29
CA GLN A 90 3.10 21.72 3.81
C GLN A 90 3.05 21.46 5.32
N PRO A 91 3.81 20.52 5.87
CA PRO A 91 3.92 20.34 7.32
C PRO A 91 4.72 21.46 7.96
N ASP A 92 4.48 21.73 9.25
CA ASP A 92 5.24 22.71 10.03
C ASP A 92 6.58 22.14 10.48
N SER A 93 6.63 20.85 10.80
CA SER A 93 7.87 20.16 11.15
C SER A 93 7.82 18.67 10.83
N GLY A 94 8.98 18.02 10.93
CA GLY A 94 9.15 16.62 10.60
C GLY A 94 9.31 16.39 9.09
N SER A 95 9.21 15.15 8.69
CA SER A 95 9.36 14.76 7.29
C SER A 95 8.45 13.58 6.92
N ALA A 96 8.11 13.50 5.64
CA ALA A 96 7.42 12.35 5.08
C ALA A 96 8.07 11.97 3.74
N CYS A 97 8.15 10.67 3.51
CA CYS A 97 8.58 10.08 2.25
C CYS A 97 7.43 9.20 1.73
N ILE A 98 7.00 9.46 0.52
CA ILE A 98 5.89 8.75 -0.14
C ILE A 98 6.44 8.03 -1.36
N LEU A 99 6.41 6.69 -1.34
CA LEU A 99 6.91 5.85 -2.43
C LEU A 99 8.37 6.19 -2.82
N GLY A 100 9.20 6.53 -1.81
CA GLY A 100 10.61 6.91 -2.01
C GLY A 100 10.82 8.36 -2.45
N ALA A 101 9.77 9.20 -2.49
CA ALA A 101 9.85 10.58 -2.96
C ALA A 101 9.18 11.56 -1.98
N ALA A 102 9.41 12.86 -2.14
CA ALA A 102 8.75 13.88 -1.34
C ALA A 102 7.24 13.92 -1.62
N PRO A 103 6.39 14.20 -0.61
CA PRO A 103 4.96 14.43 -0.80
C PRO A 103 4.69 15.47 -1.91
N GLY A 104 3.72 15.19 -2.77
CA GLY A 104 3.34 16.09 -3.86
C GLY A 104 4.31 16.14 -5.05
N SER A 105 5.43 15.42 -5.03
CA SER A 105 6.30 15.26 -6.20
C SER A 105 5.57 14.50 -7.33
N GLU A 106 6.01 14.70 -8.56
CA GLU A 106 5.45 13.97 -9.70
C GLU A 106 5.57 12.45 -9.53
N ALA A 107 6.73 11.98 -9.05
CA ALA A 107 7.00 10.56 -8.81
C ALA A 107 6.04 9.95 -7.77
N ALA A 108 5.72 10.67 -6.68
CA ALA A 108 4.74 10.24 -5.68
C ALA A 108 3.31 10.26 -6.25
N ARG A 109 2.92 11.35 -6.93
CA ARG A 109 1.58 11.51 -7.52
C ARG A 109 1.26 10.48 -8.58
N ALA A 110 2.23 10.09 -9.39
CA ALA A 110 2.04 9.08 -10.45
C ALA A 110 1.65 7.69 -9.91
N GLN A 111 1.96 7.38 -8.65
CA GLN A 111 1.71 6.08 -8.02
C GLN A 111 0.71 6.14 -6.86
N MET A 112 0.07 7.29 -6.66
CA MET A 112 -0.86 7.53 -5.55
C MET A 112 -2.24 7.91 -6.07
N ALA A 113 -3.29 7.38 -5.45
CA ALA A 113 -4.66 7.81 -5.70
C ALA A 113 -5.33 8.24 -4.40
N THR A 114 -6.17 9.27 -4.49
CA THR A 114 -6.88 9.82 -3.34
C THR A 114 -8.38 9.75 -3.52
N LEU A 115 -9.10 9.45 -2.43
CA LEU A 115 -10.53 9.61 -2.30
C LEU A 115 -10.80 10.54 -1.13
N GLY A 116 -11.34 11.72 -1.40
CA GLY A 116 -11.74 12.68 -0.37
C GLY A 116 -13.25 12.89 -0.32
N HIS A 117 -13.69 13.88 0.44
CA HIS A 117 -15.10 14.30 0.48
C HIS A 117 -15.61 14.71 -0.91
N LEU A 118 -14.78 15.41 -1.68
CA LEU A 118 -15.05 15.68 -3.09
C LEU A 118 -14.59 14.50 -3.92
N LEU A 119 -15.53 13.79 -4.53
CA LEU A 119 -15.26 12.57 -5.27
C LEU A 119 -14.50 12.80 -6.59
N GLY A 120 -14.41 14.06 -7.05
CA GLY A 120 -13.72 14.41 -8.30
C GLY A 120 -14.39 13.84 -9.55
N LEU A 121 -15.70 13.64 -9.50
CA LEU A 121 -16.51 13.19 -10.63
C LEU A 121 -17.14 14.38 -11.35
N LYS A 122 -17.28 14.26 -12.66
CA LYS A 122 -17.96 15.23 -13.51
C LYS A 122 -19.42 14.85 -13.63
N GLY A 123 -20.33 15.69 -13.12
CA GLY A 123 -21.75 15.38 -13.02
C GLY A 123 -22.44 15.16 -14.38
N ASP A 124 -22.01 15.89 -15.41
CA ASP A 124 -22.59 15.82 -16.76
C ASP A 124 -22.08 14.67 -17.59
N LEU A 125 -20.97 14.06 -17.18
CA LEU A 125 -20.46 12.85 -17.80
C LEU A 125 -21.13 11.61 -17.20
N THR A 126 -21.27 10.56 -18.02
CA THR A 126 -21.74 9.25 -17.56
C THR A 126 -20.71 8.60 -16.61
N VAL A 127 -21.11 7.53 -15.95
CA VAL A 127 -20.21 6.71 -15.13
C VAL A 127 -19.02 6.25 -15.98
N LEU A 128 -19.28 5.67 -17.14
CA LEU A 128 -18.24 5.15 -18.05
C LEU A 128 -17.29 6.25 -18.53
N GLU A 129 -17.82 7.42 -18.88
CA GLU A 129 -17.00 8.57 -19.32
C GLU A 129 -16.13 9.10 -18.18
N ASN A 130 -16.64 9.16 -16.94
CA ASN A 130 -15.84 9.51 -15.76
C ASN A 130 -14.69 8.53 -15.53
N LEU A 131 -14.93 7.23 -15.66
CA LEU A 131 -13.88 6.21 -15.52
C LEU A 131 -12.84 6.33 -16.64
N ARG A 132 -13.27 6.47 -17.88
CA ARG A 132 -12.38 6.69 -19.05
C ARG A 132 -11.55 7.96 -18.92
N LEU A 133 -12.15 9.05 -18.45
CA LEU A 133 -11.43 10.29 -18.18
C LEU A 133 -10.35 10.08 -17.12
N GLY A 134 -10.66 9.38 -16.02
CA GLY A 134 -9.68 9.04 -15.00
C GLY A 134 -8.51 8.22 -15.54
N MET A 135 -8.78 7.19 -16.33
CA MET A 135 -7.76 6.37 -16.99
C MET A 135 -6.91 7.15 -17.98
N ALA A 136 -7.52 8.08 -18.73
CA ALA A 136 -6.80 8.92 -19.68
C ALA A 136 -5.85 9.91 -19.00
N LEU A 137 -6.21 10.43 -17.82
CA LEU A 137 -5.42 11.42 -17.07
C LEU A 137 -4.30 10.78 -16.23
N TYR A 138 -4.57 9.62 -15.66
CA TYR A 138 -3.69 9.02 -14.63
C TYR A 138 -3.14 7.63 -15.02
N GLY A 139 -3.47 7.17 -16.21
CA GLY A 139 -3.13 5.81 -16.65
C GLY A 139 -4.15 4.76 -16.21
N CYS A 140 -3.94 3.54 -16.67
CA CYS A 140 -4.80 2.39 -16.41
C CYS A 140 -3.96 1.25 -15.83
N ARG A 141 -4.48 0.55 -14.83
CA ARG A 141 -3.87 -0.67 -14.30
C ARG A 141 -3.82 -1.74 -15.39
N ALA A 142 -2.71 -2.45 -15.50
CA ALA A 142 -2.57 -3.52 -16.47
C ALA A 142 -3.65 -4.60 -16.28
N GLY A 143 -4.33 -4.99 -17.36
CA GLY A 143 -5.40 -5.97 -17.33
C GLY A 143 -6.71 -5.50 -16.69
N ALA A 144 -6.88 -4.19 -16.41
CA ALA A 144 -8.12 -3.68 -15.85
C ALA A 144 -9.27 -3.79 -16.87
N ASP A 145 -10.36 -4.42 -16.44
CA ASP A 145 -11.62 -4.48 -17.17
C ASP A 145 -12.66 -3.58 -16.50
N VAL A 146 -13.05 -2.52 -17.19
CA VAL A 146 -14.02 -1.53 -16.69
C VAL A 146 -15.37 -2.18 -16.37
N ARG A 147 -15.82 -3.16 -17.18
CA ARG A 147 -17.10 -3.84 -16.95
C ARG A 147 -17.05 -4.69 -15.71
N ALA A 148 -15.99 -5.49 -15.53
CA ALA A 148 -15.79 -6.29 -14.33
C ALA A 148 -15.70 -5.42 -13.06
N VAL A 149 -15.05 -4.25 -13.13
CA VAL A 149 -14.98 -3.31 -12.01
C VAL A 149 -16.35 -2.69 -11.70
N LEU A 150 -17.16 -2.35 -12.72
CA LEU A 150 -18.53 -1.83 -12.52
C LEU A 150 -19.41 -2.87 -11.83
N ASP A 151 -19.33 -4.13 -12.24
CA ASP A 151 -20.03 -5.23 -11.58
C ASP A 151 -19.56 -5.39 -10.13
N GLN A 152 -18.25 -5.42 -9.89
CA GLN A 152 -17.65 -5.52 -8.55
C GLN A 152 -18.14 -4.44 -7.59
N VAL A 153 -18.32 -3.20 -8.06
CA VAL A 153 -18.81 -2.10 -7.22
C VAL A 153 -20.35 -2.00 -7.19
N GLY A 154 -21.07 -2.92 -7.84
CA GLY A 154 -22.53 -2.93 -7.90
C GLY A 154 -23.11 -1.76 -8.70
N LEU A 155 -22.48 -1.42 -9.82
CA LEU A 155 -22.92 -0.43 -10.79
C LEU A 155 -23.19 -1.05 -12.19
N ASP A 156 -23.43 -2.36 -12.22
CA ASP A 156 -23.91 -3.01 -13.45
C ASP A 156 -25.20 -2.34 -13.94
N GLY A 157 -25.27 -2.02 -15.23
CA GLY A 157 -26.39 -1.30 -15.84
C GLY A 157 -26.37 0.22 -15.67
N TYR A 158 -25.42 0.81 -14.90
CA TYR A 158 -25.31 2.27 -14.72
C TYR A 158 -24.23 2.93 -15.57
N ALA A 159 -23.58 2.21 -16.46
CA ALA A 159 -22.43 2.70 -17.24
C ALA A 159 -22.77 4.00 -18.01
N ASP A 160 -23.96 4.08 -18.61
CA ASP A 160 -24.41 5.18 -19.45
C ASP A 160 -25.23 6.25 -18.70
N GLU A 161 -25.41 6.08 -17.37
CA GLU A 161 -26.12 7.05 -16.54
C GLU A 161 -25.23 8.25 -16.22
N PRO A 162 -25.71 9.50 -16.39
CA PRO A 162 -25.00 10.69 -15.95
C PRO A 162 -24.78 10.70 -14.44
N VAL A 163 -23.57 11.04 -14.00
CA VAL A 163 -23.24 11.00 -12.56
C VAL A 163 -24.14 11.92 -11.70
N ARG A 164 -24.65 13.02 -12.25
CA ARG A 164 -25.55 13.92 -11.53
C ARG A 164 -26.84 13.23 -11.08
N THR A 165 -27.35 12.22 -11.82
CA THR A 165 -28.58 11.49 -11.53
C THR A 165 -28.41 10.42 -10.45
N LEU A 166 -27.16 10.04 -10.14
CA LEU A 166 -26.86 8.97 -9.19
C LEU A 166 -27.11 9.40 -7.74
N SER A 167 -27.47 8.44 -6.89
CA SER A 167 -27.46 8.61 -5.44
C SER A 167 -26.06 8.88 -4.89
N ALA A 168 -25.95 9.37 -3.66
CA ALA A 168 -24.66 9.60 -3.00
C ALA A 168 -23.81 8.32 -2.90
N GLY A 169 -24.45 7.17 -2.58
CA GLY A 169 -23.78 5.87 -2.55
C GLY A 169 -23.28 5.41 -3.92
N GLN A 170 -24.10 5.58 -4.97
CA GLN A 170 -23.66 5.25 -6.34
C GLN A 170 -22.52 6.14 -6.82
N LYS A 171 -22.54 7.45 -6.50
CA LYS A 171 -21.41 8.36 -6.76
C LYS A 171 -20.16 7.90 -6.04
N LYS A 172 -20.26 7.50 -4.78
CA LYS A 172 -19.13 6.95 -4.02
C LYS A 172 -18.59 5.66 -4.67
N ARG A 173 -19.46 4.72 -5.06
CA ARG A 173 -19.09 3.49 -5.77
C ARG A 173 -18.42 3.78 -7.13
N THR A 174 -18.85 4.81 -7.87
CA THR A 174 -18.18 5.27 -9.10
C THR A 174 -16.76 5.76 -8.81
N ALA A 175 -16.56 6.53 -7.74
CA ALA A 175 -15.24 6.98 -7.35
C ALA A 175 -14.32 5.82 -6.88
N LEU A 176 -14.88 4.81 -6.21
CA LEU A 176 -14.18 3.58 -5.84
C LEU A 176 -13.81 2.74 -7.08
N ALA A 177 -14.70 2.62 -8.06
CA ALA A 177 -14.39 1.98 -9.34
C ALA A 177 -13.21 2.66 -10.04
N ARG A 178 -13.17 4.00 -10.02
CA ARG A 178 -12.02 4.75 -10.56
C ARG A 178 -10.72 4.37 -9.85
N LEU A 179 -10.69 4.29 -8.50
CA LEU A 179 -9.49 3.86 -7.76
C LEU A 179 -9.01 2.47 -8.20
N ALA A 180 -9.92 1.52 -8.37
CA ALA A 180 -9.59 0.16 -8.77
C ALA A 180 -8.97 0.08 -10.17
N LEU A 181 -9.32 1.01 -11.07
CA LEU A 181 -8.84 1.08 -12.44
C LEU A 181 -7.48 1.79 -12.56
N LEU A 182 -7.08 2.64 -11.61
CA LEU A 182 -5.85 3.41 -11.69
C LEU A 182 -4.62 2.57 -11.29
N PRO A 183 -3.42 2.84 -11.88
CA PRO A 183 -2.19 2.11 -11.59
C PRO A 183 -1.51 2.56 -10.28
N ALA A 184 -2.29 3.02 -9.31
CA ALA A 184 -1.79 3.52 -8.05
C ALA A 184 -1.39 2.38 -7.11
N ARG A 185 -0.23 2.51 -6.47
CA ARG A 185 0.27 1.61 -5.43
C ARG A 185 -0.13 2.04 -4.02
N LEU A 186 -0.39 3.32 -3.83
CA LEU A 186 -0.81 3.89 -2.55
C LEU A 186 -2.19 4.53 -2.68
N TRP A 187 -3.10 4.18 -1.79
CA TRP A 187 -4.41 4.81 -1.66
C TRP A 187 -4.48 5.63 -0.37
N LEU A 188 -4.89 6.89 -0.49
CA LEU A 188 -5.22 7.77 0.63
C LEU A 188 -6.74 8.02 0.62
N LEU A 189 -7.46 7.41 1.56
CA LEU A 189 -8.92 7.38 1.57
C LEU A 189 -9.47 8.14 2.76
N ASP A 190 -10.18 9.24 2.50
CA ASP A 190 -10.84 10.05 3.51
C ASP A 190 -12.32 9.67 3.62
N GLU A 191 -12.69 9.02 4.71
CA GLU A 191 -14.05 8.54 5.01
C GLU A 191 -14.67 7.71 3.85
N PRO A 192 -14.01 6.63 3.39
CA PRO A 192 -14.52 5.86 2.25
C PRO A 192 -15.85 5.17 2.53
N TYR A 193 -16.17 4.91 3.79
CA TYR A 193 -17.40 4.23 4.23
C TYR A 193 -18.60 5.15 4.38
N ALA A 194 -18.39 6.46 4.41
CA ALA A 194 -19.47 7.43 4.60
C ALA A 194 -20.54 7.34 3.48
N ASN A 195 -21.82 7.37 3.86
CA ASN A 195 -22.98 7.28 2.96
C ASN A 195 -23.11 5.95 2.19
N LEU A 196 -22.51 4.87 2.69
CA LEU A 196 -22.66 3.52 2.16
C LEU A 196 -23.54 2.66 3.07
N ASP A 197 -24.33 1.83 2.43
CA ASP A 197 -25.04 0.73 3.07
C ASP A 197 -24.08 -0.45 3.38
N ARG A 198 -24.61 -1.49 4.02
CA ARG A 198 -23.81 -2.69 4.36
C ARG A 198 -23.15 -3.33 3.14
N ALA A 199 -23.84 -3.36 2.00
CA ALA A 199 -23.28 -3.89 0.76
C ALA A 199 -22.13 -3.02 0.24
N GLY A 200 -22.30 -1.68 0.28
CA GLY A 200 -21.25 -0.73 -0.08
C GLY A 200 -20.01 -0.81 0.81
N ILE A 201 -20.20 -1.05 2.12
CA ILE A 201 -19.07 -1.32 3.04
C ILE A 201 -18.32 -2.58 2.60
N GLY A 202 -19.04 -3.65 2.23
CA GLY A 202 -18.44 -4.88 1.68
C GLY A 202 -17.61 -4.62 0.42
N VAL A 203 -18.10 -3.75 -0.47
CA VAL A 203 -17.36 -3.35 -1.68
C VAL A 203 -16.04 -2.65 -1.32
N VAL A 204 -16.05 -1.69 -0.39
CA VAL A 204 -14.82 -1.01 0.05
C VAL A 204 -13.81 -2.02 0.60
N ASN A 205 -14.27 -2.94 1.47
CA ASN A 205 -13.41 -3.96 2.06
C ASN A 205 -12.80 -4.87 0.99
N ALA A 206 -13.61 -5.38 0.06
CA ALA A 206 -13.12 -6.23 -1.03
C ALA A 206 -12.09 -5.53 -1.94
N LEU A 207 -12.29 -4.24 -2.22
CA LEU A 207 -11.33 -3.45 -2.98
C LEU A 207 -10.01 -3.22 -2.23
N LEU A 208 -10.07 -2.94 -0.93
CA LEU A 208 -8.88 -2.79 -0.08
C LEU A 208 -8.08 -4.08 -0.02
N ASP A 209 -8.76 -5.24 0.13
CA ASP A 209 -8.10 -6.54 0.14
C ASP A 209 -7.40 -6.87 -1.17
N ALA A 210 -8.13 -6.69 -2.26
CA ALA A 210 -7.56 -6.94 -3.58
C ALA A 210 -6.36 -6.01 -3.85
N HIS A 211 -6.42 -4.75 -3.39
CA HIS A 211 -5.32 -3.81 -3.51
C HIS A 211 -4.11 -4.22 -2.68
N ALA A 212 -4.32 -4.58 -1.42
CA ALA A 212 -3.26 -5.06 -0.53
C ALA A 212 -2.63 -6.37 -1.03
N ALA A 213 -3.45 -7.34 -1.46
CA ALA A 213 -2.99 -8.60 -2.03
C ALA A 213 -2.14 -8.40 -3.31
N ALA A 214 -2.41 -7.35 -4.08
CA ALA A 214 -1.61 -6.95 -5.24
C ALA A 214 -0.32 -6.18 -4.87
N GLY A 215 0.03 -6.07 -3.59
CA GLY A 215 1.21 -5.35 -3.10
C GLY A 215 1.03 -3.84 -3.01
N GLY A 216 -0.20 -3.34 -3.13
CA GLY A 216 -0.54 -1.95 -2.82
C GLY A 216 -0.63 -1.73 -1.31
N GLY A 217 -0.85 -0.48 -0.89
CA GLY A 217 -1.13 -0.13 0.48
C GLY A 217 -2.17 0.97 0.58
N ALA A 218 -2.86 1.06 1.71
CA ALA A 218 -3.89 2.07 1.92
C ALA A 218 -3.79 2.71 3.31
N LEU A 219 -3.95 4.03 3.34
CA LEU A 219 -4.17 4.80 4.56
C LEU A 219 -5.61 5.30 4.55
N VAL A 220 -6.42 4.87 5.52
CA VAL A 220 -7.87 5.05 5.53
C VAL A 220 -8.27 5.83 6.76
N SER A 221 -8.93 6.98 6.61
CA SER A 221 -9.56 7.65 7.74
C SER A 221 -10.98 7.12 7.97
N SER A 222 -11.36 6.99 9.23
CA SER A 222 -12.73 6.72 9.62
C SER A 222 -13.06 7.35 10.96
N HIS A 223 -14.32 7.66 11.16
CA HIS A 223 -14.89 7.97 12.46
C HIS A 223 -15.95 6.92 12.82
N GLY A 224 -15.88 6.40 14.05
CA GLY A 224 -16.81 5.39 14.56
C GLY A 224 -16.39 3.95 14.22
N ALA A 225 -17.05 3.00 14.89
CA ALA A 225 -16.84 1.57 14.71
C ALA A 225 -17.48 1.12 13.39
N VAL A 226 -16.82 1.37 12.28
CA VAL A 226 -17.15 0.65 11.05
C VAL A 226 -16.64 -0.76 11.24
N GLY A 227 -17.42 -1.76 10.87
CA GLY A 227 -17.00 -3.17 10.89
C GLY A 227 -15.81 -3.35 9.95
N PHE A 228 -14.64 -2.96 10.46
CA PHE A 228 -13.40 -3.05 9.73
C PHE A 228 -13.08 -4.50 9.44
N HIS A 229 -12.61 -4.70 8.26
CA HIS A 229 -12.00 -5.87 7.73
C HIS A 229 -10.93 -6.44 8.69
N GLN A 230 -10.84 -7.77 8.75
CA GLN A 230 -9.83 -8.49 9.54
C GLN A 230 -8.38 -8.27 9.06
N GLY A 231 -8.18 -7.51 7.96
CA GLY A 231 -6.88 -7.24 7.34
C GLY A 231 -6.25 -5.89 7.69
N VAL A 232 -6.77 -5.12 8.66
CA VAL A 232 -6.12 -3.89 9.13
C VAL A 232 -4.84 -4.24 9.87
N ALA A 233 -3.69 -3.86 9.31
CA ALA A 233 -2.38 -4.17 9.89
C ALA A 233 -2.08 -3.33 11.13
N SER A 234 -2.58 -2.10 11.21
CA SER A 234 -2.37 -1.20 12.35
C SER A 234 -3.36 -0.04 12.36
N THR A 235 -3.52 0.56 13.54
CA THR A 235 -4.34 1.75 13.75
C THR A 235 -3.47 2.90 14.23
N LEU A 236 -3.57 4.04 13.55
CA LEU A 236 -2.97 5.31 13.93
C LEU A 236 -4.03 6.18 14.61
N ARG A 237 -3.87 6.47 15.90
CA ARG A 237 -4.82 7.31 16.63
C ARG A 237 -4.35 8.75 16.64
N LEU A 238 -5.18 9.66 16.14
CA LEU A 238 -5.00 11.09 16.27
C LEU A 238 -5.80 11.59 17.47
N GLN A 239 -5.10 12.26 18.37
CA GLN A 239 -5.71 12.96 19.51
C GLN A 239 -5.73 14.45 19.16
N ALA A 240 -6.86 15.09 19.41
CA ALA A 240 -7.00 16.54 19.30
C ALA A 240 -6.29 17.25 20.45
#